data_09c5a9042cfd764c60737c242b0b3b8c
#
_entry.id   09c5a9042cfd764c60737c242b0b3b8c
#
_cell.length_a   1.000
_cell.length_b   1.000
_cell.length_c   1.000
_cell.angle_alpha   90.00
_cell.angle_beta   90.00
_cell.angle_gamma   90.00
#
_symmetry.space_group_name_H-M   'P 1'
#
loop_
_entity.id
_entity.type
_entity.pdbx_description
1 polymer ?
#
loop_
_entity_poly.entity_id
_entity_poly.type
_entity_poly.pdbx_seq_one_letter_code
_entity_poly.pdbx_strand_id
1 'polypeptide(L)'
;MEEDLLRRAADLAERCERTATVTSTAFLTPAEQYTLTNWARHRDCTLVLHGGAEGCERRAAFFLPFYLAAEDFDPAEHLRAVHFSAPFGAPGHRDYLGAILGLGIRREWVGDILVQDHGAYVFCLPSVAPALLELEQVGRTGVKAAAAELAAVPVPERKVRPVTFTVQSARLDAVVSGMFRLSRTSAAAQIRAGAVHLNYAECLRPDAPVAPGDVLSLRGAGKGSVTEVGGMSRKGRQFVTAELWQ
;
A
#
# COMPACT_ATOMS: atom_id res chain seq x y z
N MET A 1 -9.98 11.65 11.65
CA MET A 1 -9.58 10.93 10.40
C MET A 1 -9.57 9.42 10.63
N GLU A 2 -8.78 8.90 11.56
CA GLU A 2 -8.73 7.45 11.88
C GLU A 2 -10.07 6.92 12.43
N GLU A 3 -10.65 7.60 13.40
CA GLU A 3 -11.95 7.27 13.98
C GLU A 3 -13.09 7.25 12.94
N ASP A 4 -13.03 8.16 11.97
CA ASP A 4 -14.00 8.25 10.88
C ASP A 4 -13.85 7.10 9.86
N LEU A 5 -12.61 6.67 9.60
CA LEU A 5 -12.33 5.47 8.82
C LEU A 5 -12.91 4.22 9.48
N LEU A 6 -12.66 4.05 10.79
CA LEU A 6 -13.10 2.87 11.53
C LEU A 6 -14.62 2.83 11.67
N ARG A 7 -15.29 3.98 11.84
CA ARG A 7 -16.75 4.06 11.86
C ARG A 7 -17.34 3.60 10.51
N ARG A 8 -16.82 4.14 9.40
CA ARG A 8 -17.26 3.72 8.05
C ARG A 8 -16.99 2.24 7.80
N ALA A 9 -15.88 1.72 8.29
CA ALA A 9 -15.56 0.30 8.16
C ALA A 9 -16.56 -0.58 8.93
N ALA A 10 -16.97 -0.16 10.12
CA ALA A 10 -18.00 -0.84 10.90
C ALA A 10 -19.35 -0.86 10.17
N ASP A 11 -19.78 0.28 9.62
CA ASP A 11 -21.00 0.40 8.83
C ASP A 11 -20.97 -0.50 7.58
N LEU A 12 -19.81 -0.61 6.91
CA LEU A 12 -19.62 -1.48 5.74
C LEU A 12 -19.65 -2.96 6.12
N ALA A 13 -19.01 -3.36 7.21
CA ALA A 13 -19.05 -4.73 7.71
C ALA A 13 -20.48 -5.15 8.08
N GLU A 14 -21.19 -4.33 8.85
CA GLU A 14 -22.59 -4.57 9.20
C GLU A 14 -23.49 -4.65 7.95
N ARG A 15 -23.29 -3.77 7.00
CA ARG A 15 -24.02 -3.80 5.72
C ARG A 15 -23.75 -5.10 4.97
N CYS A 16 -22.49 -5.54 4.89
CA CYS A 16 -22.10 -6.80 4.24
C CYS A 16 -22.84 -7.99 4.84
N GLU A 17 -22.86 -8.10 6.17
CA GLU A 17 -23.59 -9.15 6.88
C GLU A 17 -25.10 -9.11 6.61
N ARG A 18 -25.70 -7.94 6.71
CA ARG A 18 -27.15 -7.76 6.56
C ARG A 18 -27.63 -8.02 5.12
N THR A 19 -26.84 -7.62 4.11
CA THR A 19 -27.25 -7.74 2.70
C THR A 19 -26.69 -8.98 2.03
N ALA A 20 -25.79 -9.73 2.69
CA ALA A 20 -25.05 -10.85 2.14
C ALA A 20 -24.38 -10.49 0.78
N THR A 21 -23.84 -9.27 0.66
CA THR A 21 -23.15 -8.78 -0.54
C THR A 21 -21.80 -8.16 -0.14
N VAL A 22 -20.81 -8.27 -1.03
CA VAL A 22 -19.52 -7.62 -0.83
C VAL A 22 -19.72 -6.11 -0.71
N THR A 23 -19.13 -5.52 0.33
CA THR A 23 -19.04 -4.07 0.50
C THR A 23 -17.60 -3.62 0.53
N SER A 24 -17.32 -2.39 0.09
CA SER A 24 -15.94 -1.93 -0.02
C SER A 24 -15.77 -0.49 0.40
N THR A 25 -14.55 -0.18 0.81
CA THR A 25 -14.07 1.20 0.93
C THR A 25 -13.65 1.75 -0.43
N ALA A 26 -13.35 3.03 -0.49
CA ALA A 26 -12.48 3.60 -1.52
C ALA A 26 -11.03 3.10 -1.33
N PHE A 27 -10.10 3.48 -2.23
CA PHE A 27 -8.70 3.14 -2.11
C PHE A 27 -8.05 3.82 -0.90
N LEU A 28 -7.52 3.03 -0.01
CA LEU A 28 -6.86 3.42 1.22
C LEU A 28 -5.36 3.63 1.00
N THR A 29 -4.79 4.56 1.74
CA THR A 29 -3.35 4.66 1.90
C THR A 29 -2.81 3.48 2.71
N PRO A 30 -1.51 3.15 2.62
CA PRO A 30 -0.94 2.07 3.43
C PRO A 30 -1.12 2.24 4.95
N ALA A 31 -1.14 3.47 5.46
CA ALA A 31 -1.42 3.75 6.87
C ALA A 31 -2.87 3.37 7.25
N GLU A 32 -3.83 3.78 6.41
CA GLU A 32 -5.24 3.43 6.61
C GLU A 32 -5.50 1.93 6.51
N GLN A 33 -4.81 1.24 5.57
CA GLN A 33 -4.85 -0.23 5.46
C GLN A 33 -4.35 -0.90 6.74
N TYR A 34 -3.24 -0.43 7.30
CA TYR A 34 -2.69 -0.95 8.55
C TYR A 34 -3.67 -0.77 9.72
N THR A 35 -4.21 0.44 9.88
CA THR A 35 -5.24 0.74 10.89
C THR A 35 -6.46 -0.18 10.74
N LEU A 36 -6.96 -0.32 9.51
CA LEU A 36 -8.15 -1.13 9.24
C LEU A 36 -7.90 -2.63 9.45
N THR A 37 -6.74 -3.14 9.03
CA THR A 37 -6.35 -4.54 9.24
C THR A 37 -6.27 -4.88 10.73
N ASN A 38 -5.68 -3.99 11.54
CA ASN A 38 -5.61 -4.19 12.98
C ASN A 38 -7.00 -4.15 13.64
N TRP A 39 -7.87 -3.26 13.18
CA TRP A 39 -9.24 -3.17 13.63
C TRP A 39 -10.04 -4.45 13.30
N ALA A 40 -9.89 -5.02 12.10
CA ALA A 40 -10.59 -6.21 11.64
C ALA A 40 -10.15 -7.49 12.37
N ARG A 41 -8.89 -7.60 12.80
CA ARG A 41 -8.37 -8.77 13.56
C ARG A 41 -9.15 -9.12 14.82
N HIS A 42 -9.86 -8.16 15.39
CA HIS A 42 -10.63 -8.33 16.63
C HIS A 42 -12.14 -8.38 16.38
N ARG A 43 -12.54 -8.69 15.15
CA ARG A 43 -13.94 -8.73 14.71
C ARG A 43 -14.23 -9.97 13.89
N ASP A 44 -15.46 -10.41 13.94
CA ASP A 44 -15.96 -11.51 13.13
C ASP A 44 -16.35 -10.96 11.74
N CYS A 45 -15.34 -10.64 10.94
CA CYS A 45 -15.54 -10.21 9.55
C CYS A 45 -14.35 -10.65 8.68
N THR A 46 -14.63 -11.12 7.49
CA THR A 46 -13.59 -11.42 6.49
C THR A 46 -13.26 -10.16 5.72
N LEU A 47 -11.98 -9.73 5.79
CA LEU A 47 -11.46 -8.53 5.13
C LEU A 47 -10.40 -8.90 4.11
N VAL A 48 -10.58 -8.47 2.86
CA VAL A 48 -9.58 -8.57 1.79
C VAL A 48 -9.13 -7.17 1.37
N LEU A 49 -7.82 -6.97 1.24
CA LEU A 49 -7.23 -5.74 0.70
C LEU A 49 -6.72 -6.00 -0.72
N HIS A 50 -7.27 -5.31 -1.71
CA HIS A 50 -6.84 -5.45 -3.09
C HIS A 50 -6.75 -4.11 -3.83
N GLY A 51 -5.71 -3.93 -4.65
CA GLY A 51 -5.44 -2.68 -5.37
C GLY A 51 -5.67 -2.75 -6.88
N GLY A 52 -6.12 -3.90 -7.39
CA GLY A 52 -6.25 -4.22 -8.82
C GLY A 52 -5.17 -5.20 -9.30
N ALA A 53 -3.99 -5.17 -8.69
CA ALA A 53 -2.92 -6.13 -8.93
C ALA A 53 -2.09 -6.35 -7.67
N GLU A 54 -1.29 -7.42 -7.68
CA GLU A 54 -0.34 -7.68 -6.58
C GLU A 54 0.71 -6.56 -6.51
N GLY A 55 1.15 -6.21 -5.31
CA GLY A 55 2.16 -5.18 -5.09
C GLY A 55 1.65 -3.73 -5.13
N CYS A 56 0.37 -3.48 -5.43
CA CYS A 56 -0.21 -2.14 -5.34
C CYS A 56 -0.08 -1.56 -3.92
N GLU A 57 0.32 -0.28 -3.85
CA GLU A 57 0.41 0.43 -2.56
C GLU A 57 -0.96 0.87 -2.06
N ARG A 58 -1.79 1.43 -2.93
CA ARG A 58 -3.15 1.80 -2.60
C ARG A 58 -4.10 0.63 -2.84
N ARG A 59 -4.86 0.25 -1.83
CA ARG A 59 -5.79 -0.88 -1.90
C ARG A 59 -7.15 -0.48 -1.35
N ALA A 60 -8.22 -0.94 -1.97
CA ALA A 60 -9.53 -0.91 -1.36
C ALA A 60 -9.66 -2.09 -0.39
N ALA A 61 -10.46 -1.89 0.65
CA ALA A 61 -10.80 -2.94 1.59
C ALA A 61 -12.19 -3.49 1.26
N PHE A 62 -12.29 -4.79 1.14
CA PHE A 62 -13.50 -5.51 0.81
C PHE A 62 -13.93 -6.35 2.00
N PHE A 63 -15.13 -6.15 2.48
CA PHE A 63 -15.78 -7.00 3.48
C PHE A 63 -16.55 -8.08 2.75
N LEU A 64 -16.25 -9.34 3.03
CA LEU A 64 -16.83 -10.47 2.36
C LEU A 64 -17.98 -11.07 3.18
N PRO A 65 -19.09 -11.45 2.55
CA PRO A 65 -20.18 -12.15 3.22
C PRO A 65 -19.75 -13.56 3.64
N PHE A 66 -20.43 -14.13 4.60
CA PHE A 66 -20.09 -15.39 5.27
C PHE A 66 -19.87 -16.61 4.35
N TYR A 67 -20.45 -16.59 3.15
CA TYR A 67 -20.35 -17.67 2.17
C TYR A 67 -19.17 -17.53 1.20
N LEU A 68 -18.49 -16.37 1.16
CA LEU A 68 -17.40 -16.10 0.23
C LEU A 68 -16.06 -16.15 0.97
N ALA A 69 -15.22 -17.13 0.64
CA ALA A 69 -13.88 -17.22 1.18
C ALA A 69 -12.95 -16.18 0.52
N ALA A 70 -11.87 -15.81 1.21
CA ALA A 70 -10.94 -14.79 0.72
C ALA A 70 -10.22 -15.24 -0.56
N GLU A 71 -9.96 -16.53 -0.71
CA GLU A 71 -9.35 -17.15 -1.89
C GLU A 71 -10.27 -17.17 -3.13
N ASP A 72 -11.58 -17.10 -2.93
CA ASP A 72 -12.59 -17.09 -4.00
C ASP A 72 -13.00 -15.66 -4.41
N PHE A 73 -12.42 -14.64 -3.76
CA PHE A 73 -12.73 -13.24 -4.07
C PHE A 73 -12.12 -12.81 -5.41
N ASP A 74 -12.96 -12.44 -6.38
CA ASP A 74 -12.52 -11.87 -7.65
C ASP A 74 -12.52 -10.32 -7.61
N PRO A 75 -11.34 -9.68 -7.58
CA PRO A 75 -11.25 -8.22 -7.60
C PRO A 75 -11.78 -7.59 -8.91
N ALA A 76 -11.87 -8.34 -10.01
CA ALA A 76 -12.35 -7.82 -11.29
C ALA A 76 -13.85 -7.51 -11.29
N GLU A 77 -14.61 -8.07 -10.36
CA GLU A 77 -16.00 -7.68 -10.15
C GLU A 77 -16.13 -6.26 -9.57
N HIS A 78 -15.13 -5.80 -8.81
CA HIS A 78 -15.19 -4.62 -7.95
C HIS A 78 -14.24 -3.50 -8.35
N LEU A 79 -13.21 -3.77 -9.14
CA LEU A 79 -12.21 -2.81 -9.58
C LEU A 79 -12.12 -2.77 -11.11
N ARG A 80 -11.58 -1.68 -11.64
CA ARG A 80 -11.29 -1.53 -13.07
C ARG A 80 -9.87 -1.08 -13.28
N ALA A 81 -9.30 -1.41 -14.45
CA ALA A 81 -8.06 -0.83 -14.95
C ALA A 81 -8.33 -0.09 -16.25
N VAL A 82 -7.73 1.08 -16.39
CA VAL A 82 -7.73 1.87 -17.63
C VAL A 82 -6.29 2.01 -18.09
N HIS A 83 -6.04 1.64 -19.33
CA HIS A 83 -4.76 1.83 -20.02
C HIS A 83 -4.79 3.12 -20.83
N PHE A 84 -3.84 4.00 -20.60
CA PHE A 84 -3.59 5.20 -21.38
C PHE A 84 -2.36 4.96 -22.27
N SER A 85 -2.55 4.97 -23.58
CA SER A 85 -1.46 4.95 -24.55
C SER A 85 -1.04 6.37 -24.90
N ALA A 86 0.26 6.67 -24.81
CA ALA A 86 0.86 7.99 -25.07
C ALA A 86 2.01 7.85 -26.10
N PRO A 87 1.74 7.54 -27.38
CA PRO A 87 2.77 7.18 -28.35
C PRO A 87 3.74 8.33 -28.70
N PHE A 88 3.32 9.57 -28.48
CA PHE A 88 4.08 10.78 -28.84
C PHE A 88 4.53 11.60 -27.61
N GLY A 89 4.66 10.97 -26.45
CA GLY A 89 5.11 11.62 -25.24
C GLY A 89 5.31 10.62 -24.10
N ALA A 90 5.84 11.11 -23.01
CA ALA A 90 6.08 10.30 -21.80
C ALA A 90 5.58 11.08 -20.55
N PRO A 91 4.25 11.23 -20.37
CA PRO A 91 3.73 11.88 -19.19
C PRO A 91 4.12 11.10 -17.93
N GLY A 92 4.55 11.82 -16.89
CA GLY A 92 4.90 11.20 -15.63
C GLY A 92 3.69 10.97 -14.73
N HIS A 93 3.93 10.30 -13.61
CA HIS A 93 2.89 10.01 -12.62
C HIS A 93 2.11 11.27 -12.18
N ARG A 94 2.79 12.41 -12.00
CA ARG A 94 2.15 13.67 -11.61
C ARG A 94 1.22 14.23 -12.67
N ASP A 95 1.55 14.04 -13.94
CA ASP A 95 0.75 14.51 -15.07
C ASP A 95 -0.55 13.73 -15.15
N TYR A 96 -0.48 12.38 -15.07
CA TYR A 96 -1.67 11.52 -15.00
C TYR A 96 -2.54 11.86 -13.80
N LEU A 97 -1.95 11.94 -12.60
CA LEU A 97 -2.69 12.28 -11.40
C LEU A 97 -3.37 13.66 -11.51
N GLY A 98 -2.66 14.66 -12.03
CA GLY A 98 -3.19 16.00 -12.24
C GLY A 98 -4.37 16.02 -13.23
N ALA A 99 -4.26 15.30 -14.35
CA ALA A 99 -5.33 15.18 -15.33
C ALA A 99 -6.58 14.49 -14.75
N ILE A 100 -6.39 13.40 -14.01
CA ILE A 100 -7.48 12.66 -13.35
C ILE A 100 -8.21 13.53 -12.31
N LEU A 101 -7.46 14.21 -11.45
CA LEU A 101 -8.04 15.12 -10.45
C LEU A 101 -8.73 16.32 -11.11
N GLY A 102 -8.24 16.77 -12.27
CA GLY A 102 -8.85 17.82 -13.08
C GLY A 102 -10.25 17.47 -13.60
N LEU A 103 -10.59 16.19 -13.71
CA LEU A 103 -11.96 15.72 -14.02
C LEU A 103 -12.91 15.79 -12.82
N GLY A 104 -12.46 16.28 -11.65
CA GLY A 104 -13.24 16.29 -10.40
C GLY A 104 -13.28 14.95 -9.69
N ILE A 105 -12.48 13.96 -10.14
CA ILE A 105 -12.38 12.64 -9.51
C ILE A 105 -11.60 12.77 -8.21
N ARG A 106 -12.13 12.22 -7.12
CA ARG A 106 -11.46 12.22 -5.82
C ARG A 106 -10.30 11.23 -5.81
N ARG A 107 -9.19 11.60 -5.14
CA ARG A 107 -7.97 10.77 -5.11
C ARG A 107 -8.22 9.35 -4.59
N GLU A 108 -9.11 9.21 -3.63
CA GLU A 108 -9.45 7.92 -3.04
C GLU A 108 -10.27 7.00 -3.96
N TRP A 109 -10.81 7.49 -5.07
CA TRP A 109 -11.50 6.64 -6.05
C TRP A 109 -10.55 6.02 -7.08
N VAL A 110 -9.27 6.40 -7.00
CA VAL A 110 -8.21 5.94 -7.89
C VAL A 110 -7.11 5.25 -7.07
N GLY A 111 -6.70 4.09 -7.50
CA GLY A 111 -5.62 3.31 -6.94
C GLY A 111 -4.24 3.78 -7.39
N ASP A 112 -3.37 2.83 -7.69
CA ASP A 112 -2.04 3.11 -8.22
C ASP A 112 -2.10 3.50 -9.70
N ILE A 113 -1.16 4.35 -10.09
CA ILE A 113 -0.91 4.77 -11.46
C ILE A 113 0.45 4.18 -11.84
N LEU A 114 0.44 3.17 -12.69
CA LEU A 114 1.64 2.47 -13.13
C LEU A 114 2.12 3.06 -14.46
N VAL A 115 3.04 4.01 -14.38
CA VAL A 115 3.61 4.66 -15.57
C VAL A 115 4.56 3.72 -16.28
N GLN A 116 4.47 3.69 -17.61
CA GLN A 116 5.33 2.93 -18.53
C GLN A 116 5.93 3.87 -19.59
N ASP A 117 6.81 3.36 -20.43
CA ASP A 117 7.54 4.16 -21.45
C ASP A 117 6.60 4.95 -22.38
N HIS A 118 5.46 4.37 -22.75
CA HIS A 118 4.51 4.96 -23.71
C HIS A 118 3.07 5.02 -23.18
N GLY A 119 2.91 5.23 -21.88
CA GLY A 119 1.58 5.30 -21.30
C GLY A 119 1.54 5.03 -19.81
N ALA A 120 0.34 4.68 -19.32
CA ALA A 120 0.14 4.27 -17.94
C ALA A 120 -1.08 3.36 -17.79
N TYR A 121 -1.06 2.51 -16.76
CA TYR A 121 -2.26 1.84 -16.27
C TYR A 121 -2.73 2.54 -14.99
N VAL A 122 -4.03 2.68 -14.87
CA VAL A 122 -4.65 3.32 -13.70
C VAL A 122 -5.71 2.37 -13.15
N PHE A 123 -5.56 1.96 -11.90
CA PHE A 123 -6.60 1.24 -11.19
C PHE A 123 -7.63 2.20 -10.62
N CYS A 124 -8.90 1.86 -10.68
CA CYS A 124 -9.97 2.74 -10.21
C CYS A 124 -11.22 1.97 -9.77
N LEU A 125 -12.10 2.66 -9.05
CA LEU A 125 -13.43 2.16 -8.78
C LEU A 125 -14.27 2.16 -10.08
N PRO A 126 -15.23 1.22 -10.25
CA PRO A 126 -16.07 1.14 -11.45
C PRO A 126 -16.81 2.44 -11.79
N SER A 127 -17.20 3.21 -10.78
CA SER A 127 -17.95 4.46 -10.95
C SER A 127 -17.20 5.56 -11.69
N VAL A 128 -15.86 5.54 -11.68
CA VAL A 128 -15.04 6.58 -12.32
C VAL A 128 -14.39 6.13 -13.63
N ALA A 129 -14.43 4.84 -13.92
CA ALA A 129 -13.85 4.30 -15.14
C ALA A 129 -14.41 4.95 -16.43
N PRO A 130 -15.71 5.23 -16.57
CA PRO A 130 -16.23 5.92 -17.75
C PRO A 130 -15.58 7.29 -17.99
N ALA A 131 -15.42 8.11 -16.94
CA ALA A 131 -14.79 9.41 -17.06
C ALA A 131 -13.30 9.33 -17.43
N LEU A 132 -12.61 8.28 -16.95
CA LEU A 132 -11.22 8.03 -17.31
C LEU A 132 -11.07 7.60 -18.77
N LEU A 133 -12.04 6.85 -19.30
CA LEU A 133 -12.05 6.41 -20.71
C LEU A 133 -12.27 7.55 -21.69
N GLU A 134 -12.85 8.66 -21.26
CA GLU A 134 -13.05 9.87 -22.08
C GLU A 134 -11.85 10.84 -22.02
N LEU A 135 -10.81 10.54 -21.22
CA LEU A 135 -9.66 11.41 -21.11
C LEU A 135 -8.74 11.30 -22.34
N GLU A 136 -8.64 12.38 -23.11
CA GLU A 136 -7.87 12.44 -24.35
C GLU A 136 -6.51 13.15 -24.20
N GLN A 137 -6.27 13.83 -23.07
CA GLN A 137 -5.07 14.62 -22.84
C GLN A 137 -4.55 14.50 -21.41
N VAL A 138 -3.25 14.30 -21.27
CA VAL A 138 -2.52 14.29 -20.00
C VAL A 138 -1.38 15.30 -20.09
N GLY A 139 -1.47 16.36 -19.31
CA GLY A 139 -0.56 17.50 -19.45
C GLY A 139 -0.64 18.11 -20.84
N ARG A 140 0.44 18.01 -21.62
CA ARG A 140 0.51 18.47 -23.02
C ARG A 140 0.44 17.32 -24.03
N THR A 141 0.31 16.10 -23.57
CA THR A 141 0.38 14.88 -24.42
C THR A 141 -1.02 14.37 -24.68
N GLY A 142 -1.35 14.14 -25.95
CA GLY A 142 -2.55 13.41 -26.35
C GLY A 142 -2.42 11.94 -25.95
N VAL A 143 -3.48 11.38 -25.39
CA VAL A 143 -3.53 9.98 -24.96
C VAL A 143 -4.77 9.29 -25.54
N LYS A 144 -4.72 7.97 -25.64
CA LYS A 144 -5.87 7.12 -25.93
C LYS A 144 -6.13 6.23 -24.74
N ALA A 145 -7.33 6.34 -24.17
CA ALA A 145 -7.76 5.50 -23.05
C ALA A 145 -8.50 4.26 -23.57
N ALA A 146 -8.26 3.12 -22.93
CA ALA A 146 -8.98 1.87 -23.19
C ALA A 146 -9.13 1.10 -21.87
N ALA A 147 -10.23 0.33 -21.75
CA ALA A 147 -10.38 -0.60 -20.64
C ALA A 147 -9.30 -1.70 -20.74
N ALA A 148 -8.76 -2.10 -19.61
CA ALA A 148 -7.80 -3.20 -19.51
C ALA A 148 -8.29 -4.23 -18.48
N GLU A 149 -7.98 -5.50 -18.73
CA GLU A 149 -8.22 -6.56 -17.76
C GLU A 149 -7.20 -6.44 -16.62
N LEU A 150 -7.65 -6.59 -15.38
CA LEU A 150 -6.78 -6.46 -14.20
C LEU A 150 -5.60 -7.44 -14.27
N ALA A 151 -5.85 -8.68 -14.66
CA ALA A 151 -4.83 -9.71 -14.78
C ALA A 151 -3.79 -9.45 -15.89
N ALA A 152 -4.13 -8.60 -16.87
CA ALA A 152 -3.23 -8.26 -17.97
C ALA A 152 -2.35 -7.02 -17.69
N VAL A 153 -2.56 -6.33 -16.55
CA VAL A 153 -1.76 -5.16 -16.20
C VAL A 153 -0.34 -5.59 -15.82
N PRO A 154 0.69 -5.14 -16.54
CA PRO A 154 2.06 -5.45 -16.20
C PRO A 154 2.49 -4.63 -14.97
N VAL A 155 2.54 -5.29 -13.83
CA VAL A 155 3.00 -4.68 -12.57
C VAL A 155 4.51 -4.81 -12.51
N PRO A 156 5.25 -3.70 -12.36
CA PRO A 156 6.69 -3.76 -12.17
C PRO A 156 7.02 -4.53 -10.88
N GLU A 157 7.91 -5.49 -10.97
CA GLU A 157 8.44 -6.14 -9.78
C GLU A 157 9.11 -5.08 -8.90
N ARG A 158 8.72 -5.05 -7.62
CA ARG A 158 9.38 -4.17 -6.65
C ARG A 158 10.82 -4.63 -6.48
N LYS A 159 11.76 -3.79 -6.89
CA LYS A 159 13.16 -4.05 -6.63
C LYS A 159 13.41 -3.95 -5.14
N VAL A 160 13.80 -5.06 -4.53
CA VAL A 160 14.14 -5.15 -3.11
C VAL A 160 15.59 -5.55 -2.95
N ARG A 161 16.23 -5.05 -1.93
CA ARG A 161 17.56 -5.47 -1.52
C ARG A 161 17.48 -6.12 -0.14
N PRO A 162 17.71 -7.44 -0.04
CA PRO A 162 17.71 -8.12 1.24
C PRO A 162 18.88 -7.66 2.09
N VAL A 163 18.65 -7.51 3.38
CA VAL A 163 19.67 -7.21 4.39
C VAL A 163 19.44 -8.10 5.59
N THR A 164 20.52 -8.70 6.11
CA THR A 164 20.49 -9.52 7.32
C THR A 164 21.49 -8.98 8.32
N PHE A 165 21.07 -8.81 9.55
CA PHE A 165 21.91 -8.31 10.65
C PHE A 165 21.49 -8.96 11.96
N THR A 166 22.27 -8.73 13.03
CA THR A 166 21.96 -9.27 14.36
C THR A 166 21.73 -8.17 15.38
N VAL A 167 20.71 -8.35 16.21
CA VAL A 167 20.34 -7.44 17.29
C VAL A 167 20.29 -8.19 18.63
N GLN A 168 20.41 -7.50 19.74
CA GLN A 168 20.20 -8.10 21.05
C GLN A 168 18.71 -8.32 21.34
N SER A 169 17.88 -7.42 20.83
CA SER A 169 16.42 -7.51 20.85
C SER A 169 15.86 -6.74 19.65
N ALA A 170 14.69 -7.16 19.15
CA ALA A 170 14.02 -6.53 18.01
C ALA A 170 13.33 -5.22 18.41
N ARG A 171 14.13 -4.23 18.82
CA ARG A 171 13.71 -2.87 19.15
C ARG A 171 13.93 -1.97 17.93
N LEU A 172 13.11 -0.94 17.80
CA LEU A 172 13.15 -0.01 16.67
C LEU A 172 14.54 0.62 16.45
N ASP A 173 15.22 1.06 17.54
CA ASP A 173 16.56 1.63 17.46
C ASP A 173 17.60 0.64 16.89
N ALA A 174 17.49 -0.63 17.27
CA ALA A 174 18.41 -1.67 16.82
C ALA A 174 18.11 -2.10 15.37
N VAL A 175 16.85 -2.22 15.01
CA VAL A 175 16.42 -2.61 13.64
C VAL A 175 16.72 -1.50 12.64
N VAL A 176 16.39 -0.24 12.95
CA VAL A 176 16.73 0.94 12.12
C VAL A 176 18.24 1.05 11.93
N SER A 177 19.03 0.86 13.02
CA SER A 177 20.49 0.86 12.94
C SER A 177 21.03 -0.20 11.97
N GLY A 178 20.54 -1.45 12.05
CA GLY A 178 20.97 -2.54 11.18
C GLY A 178 20.50 -2.36 9.73
N MET A 179 19.24 -2.00 9.55
CA MET A 179 18.59 -1.88 8.24
C MET A 179 19.19 -0.74 7.39
N PHE A 180 19.39 0.44 8.00
CA PHE A 180 19.91 1.63 7.32
C PHE A 180 21.39 1.91 7.56
N ARG A 181 22.12 0.97 8.19
CA ARG A 181 23.55 1.06 8.45
C ARG A 181 23.97 2.31 9.25
N LEU A 182 23.23 2.61 10.30
CA LEU A 182 23.52 3.70 11.23
C LEU A 182 24.11 3.18 12.55
N SER A 183 24.73 4.05 13.32
CA SER A 183 25.00 3.74 14.74
C SER A 183 23.68 3.71 15.52
N ARG A 184 23.61 2.91 16.61
CA ARG A 184 22.41 2.87 17.47
C ARG A 184 22.06 4.24 18.06
N THR A 185 23.07 5.03 18.40
CA THR A 185 22.89 6.40 18.92
C THR A 185 22.26 7.29 17.85
N SER A 186 22.74 7.21 16.59
CA SER A 186 22.16 7.96 15.47
C SER A 186 20.74 7.50 15.17
N ALA A 187 20.48 6.19 15.12
CA ALA A 187 19.14 5.66 14.93
C ALA A 187 18.17 6.17 16.01
N ALA A 188 18.55 6.11 17.28
CA ALA A 188 17.74 6.62 18.38
C ALA A 188 17.49 8.13 18.29
N ALA A 189 18.48 8.91 17.84
CA ALA A 189 18.31 10.35 17.61
C ALA A 189 17.33 10.63 16.48
N GLN A 190 17.42 9.92 15.34
CA GLN A 190 16.50 10.04 14.21
C GLN A 190 15.06 9.66 14.60
N ILE A 191 14.87 8.61 15.41
CA ILE A 191 13.55 8.20 15.92
C ILE A 191 12.96 9.33 16.77
N ARG A 192 13.70 9.88 17.74
CA ARG A 192 13.21 10.97 18.60
C ARG A 192 12.94 12.26 17.82
N ALA A 193 13.62 12.46 16.70
CA ALA A 193 13.41 13.61 15.81
C ALA A 193 12.22 13.43 14.84
N GLY A 194 11.47 12.32 14.94
CA GLY A 194 10.31 12.05 14.07
C GLY A 194 10.68 11.73 12.62
N ALA A 195 11.93 11.34 12.35
CA ALA A 195 12.38 10.97 11.03
C ALA A 195 12.06 9.51 10.66
N VAL A 196 11.66 8.69 11.63
CA VAL A 196 11.35 7.27 11.46
C VAL A 196 9.84 7.04 11.59
N HIS A 197 9.29 6.30 10.62
CA HIS A 197 7.93 5.79 10.69
C HIS A 197 7.96 4.27 10.84
N LEU A 198 7.16 3.76 11.74
CA LEU A 198 6.86 2.35 11.91
C LEU A 198 5.42 2.13 11.46
N ASN A 199 5.24 1.23 10.48
CA ASN A 199 3.92 0.95 9.89
C ASN A 199 3.18 2.22 9.45
N TYR A 200 3.91 3.10 8.75
CA TYR A 200 3.43 4.37 8.19
C TYR A 200 3.07 5.46 9.20
N ALA A 201 3.15 5.18 10.51
CA ALA A 201 2.94 6.17 11.57
C ALA A 201 4.29 6.65 12.13
N GLU A 202 4.39 7.93 12.48
CA GLU A 202 5.54 8.48 13.18
C GLU A 202 5.72 7.75 14.52
N CYS A 203 6.92 7.25 14.79
CA CYS A 203 7.24 6.59 16.04
C CYS A 203 8.39 7.30 16.72
N LEU A 204 8.14 7.88 17.90
CA LEU A 204 9.15 8.61 18.68
C LEU A 204 9.85 7.73 19.74
N ARG A 205 9.48 6.45 19.84
CA ARG A 205 9.96 5.52 20.85
C ARG A 205 11.07 4.61 20.30
N PRO A 206 12.36 4.84 20.65
CA PRO A 206 13.45 3.97 20.19
C PRO A 206 13.32 2.52 20.65
N ASP A 207 12.62 2.28 21.74
CA ASP A 207 12.41 0.97 22.34
C ASP A 207 11.13 0.26 21.83
N ALA A 208 10.39 0.84 20.90
CA ALA A 208 9.22 0.21 20.31
C ALA A 208 9.59 -1.19 19.75
N PRO A 209 8.76 -2.22 20.01
CA PRO A 209 9.00 -3.55 19.46
C PRO A 209 8.79 -3.54 17.94
N VAL A 210 9.57 -4.37 17.25
CA VAL A 210 9.46 -4.59 15.80
C VAL A 210 9.28 -6.09 15.56
N ALA A 211 8.32 -6.43 14.70
CA ALA A 211 7.93 -7.78 14.36
C ALA A 211 8.07 -8.06 12.84
N PRO A 212 8.07 -9.33 12.42
CA PRO A 212 7.94 -9.68 11.02
C PRO A 212 6.66 -9.07 10.43
N GLY A 213 6.76 -8.53 9.20
CA GLY A 213 5.69 -7.81 8.53
C GLY A 213 5.70 -6.30 8.76
N ASP A 214 6.44 -5.80 9.76
CA ASP A 214 6.54 -4.37 10.01
C ASP A 214 7.28 -3.65 8.89
N VAL A 215 6.76 -2.48 8.52
CA VAL A 215 7.34 -1.59 7.53
C VAL A 215 8.00 -0.40 8.24
N LEU A 216 9.28 -0.19 7.95
CA LEU A 216 10.04 0.92 8.47
C LEU A 216 10.44 1.88 7.35
N SER A 217 10.31 3.17 7.61
CA SER A 217 10.90 4.19 6.74
C SER A 217 11.72 5.18 7.55
N LEU A 218 12.84 5.60 6.96
CA LEU A 218 13.70 6.64 7.51
C LEU A 218 13.83 7.74 6.46
N ARG A 219 13.43 8.96 6.83
CA ARG A 219 13.49 10.12 5.94
C ARG A 219 14.92 10.32 5.40
N GLY A 220 15.05 10.35 4.08
CA GLY A 220 16.34 10.51 3.38
C GLY A 220 17.18 9.23 3.26
N ALA A 221 16.78 8.10 3.84
CA ALA A 221 17.52 6.84 3.76
C ALA A 221 16.75 5.71 3.05
N GLY A 222 15.40 5.80 2.99
CA GLY A 222 14.57 4.84 2.28
C GLY A 222 13.51 4.16 3.16
N LYS A 223 12.95 3.08 2.63
CA LYS A 223 11.86 2.31 3.22
C LYS A 223 12.10 0.82 3.00
N GLY A 224 11.53 -0.01 3.85
CA GLY A 224 11.59 -1.46 3.69
C GLY A 224 10.77 -2.19 4.73
N SER A 225 10.70 -3.50 4.61
CA SER A 225 9.93 -4.36 5.51
C SER A 225 10.82 -5.37 6.22
N VAL A 226 10.47 -5.70 7.46
CA VAL A 226 11.09 -6.79 8.21
C VAL A 226 10.40 -8.09 7.77
N THR A 227 11.16 -9.03 7.24
CA THR A 227 10.63 -10.31 6.77
C THR A 227 10.71 -11.38 7.83
N GLU A 228 11.78 -11.34 8.67
CA GLU A 228 12.00 -12.35 9.69
C GLU A 228 12.68 -11.76 10.92
N VAL A 229 12.26 -12.21 12.09
CA VAL A 229 12.93 -12.00 13.36
C VAL A 229 13.04 -13.36 14.05
N GLY A 230 14.23 -13.96 14.08
CA GLY A 230 14.36 -15.31 14.61
C GLY A 230 15.81 -15.78 14.58
N GLY A 231 16.00 -17.01 15.05
CA GLY A 231 17.31 -17.60 15.15
C GLY A 231 18.24 -16.87 16.14
N MET A 232 19.15 -17.61 16.75
CA MET A 232 20.12 -17.05 17.69
C MET A 232 21.53 -17.26 17.14
N SER A 233 22.30 -16.20 17.11
CA SER A 233 23.75 -16.30 16.84
C SER A 233 24.47 -16.97 18.01
N ARG A 234 25.70 -17.46 17.76
CA ARG A 234 26.56 -18.05 18.82
C ARG A 234 26.82 -17.11 20.02
N LYS A 235 26.57 -15.80 19.83
CA LYS A 235 26.72 -14.76 20.87
C LYS A 235 25.37 -14.37 21.50
N GLY A 236 24.31 -15.17 21.35
CA GLY A 236 22.98 -14.90 21.93
C GLY A 236 22.26 -13.68 21.35
N ARG A 237 22.54 -13.32 20.07
CA ARG A 237 21.85 -12.22 19.38
C ARG A 237 20.86 -12.79 18.37
N GLN A 238 19.70 -12.16 18.24
CA GLN A 238 18.68 -12.51 17.26
C GLN A 238 19.09 -12.06 15.85
N PHE A 239 18.84 -12.91 14.85
CA PHE A 239 18.92 -12.50 13.45
C PHE A 239 17.64 -11.75 13.06
N VAL A 240 17.83 -10.71 12.27
CA VAL A 240 16.74 -9.98 11.61
C VAL A 240 17.02 -9.93 10.13
N THR A 241 16.05 -10.37 9.33
CA THR A 241 16.06 -10.23 7.88
C THR A 241 15.04 -9.17 7.49
N ALA A 242 15.44 -8.27 6.60
CA ALA A 242 14.61 -7.20 6.09
C ALA A 242 14.86 -6.98 4.60
N GLU A 243 13.91 -6.38 3.91
CA GLU A 243 13.99 -6.01 2.51
C GLU A 243 13.90 -4.49 2.38
N LEU A 244 14.98 -3.87 1.86
CA LEU A 244 14.98 -2.45 1.50
C LEU A 244 14.39 -2.28 0.11
N TRP A 245 13.42 -1.40 -0.01
CA TRP A 245 12.76 -1.06 -1.27
C TRP A 245 13.62 -0.05 -2.05
N GLN A 246 13.81 -0.32 -3.35
CA GLN A 246 14.63 0.50 -4.25
C GLN A 246 13.76 1.29 -5.24
#